data_f7c7d1ae826140e7eae7abe48a845710
#
_entry.id   f7c7d1ae826140e7eae7abe48a845710
#
_cell.length_a   1.000
_cell.length_b   1.000
_cell.length_c   1.000
_cell.angle_alpha   90.00
_cell.angle_beta   90.00
_cell.angle_gamma   90.00
#
_symmetry.space_group_name_H-M   'P 1'
#
loop_
_entity.id
_entity.type
_entity.pdbx_description
1 polymer ?
#
loop_
_entity_poly.entity_id
_entity_poly.type
_entity_poly.pdbx_seq_one_letter_code
_entity_poly.pdbx_strand_id
1 'polypeptide(L)'
;MLTTPKMKLMQELIAGSSREELIWLSGYLAGVVAQPAAAGAAMAGVSAPANAPAPDSGQSASLRITIAYGTETGNSKKLATDFAARAKKKGIQAKLVGLEQYRLNDLSKEEYFLTVISTQGDGEPPAAAKKFYEHIHHGELKLDRLKYSVLALGDTAYPLFCKAGEDVDQQLQKMGGQRILSLQKCDTDYEAEAGGWFDRILQQLGGPAAATQTAPTATVTVARPTGKRTYTGTILSNINLNDRGSGKQTHHLEIAAEGVDYQPGDSIGIIPENPLAVVEAIIALTGADANRLHAHRSEELPLSHLLRRKVNIVYLPERVVKKYASIVKQEIPETKIGLLDLLKIYPVKDAAQFHAVVAVLEPIAPRLYSISSSPEAHPGEIHLTTARDTFSVNAELKFGLCSDLLTQLAPGQTIEFYVHHNSQFRLPNPDADIIMIGPGTGIAPFRSFLAQRDSQGAQGKNWLFFGDRHFTTDFLYQTELQDWVKTGVLTRINTAFSRDQAEKVYVQHKMQKQSAELYAWLENGAHVYVCGAKEPMSVDVENALLGIIRREGNKNAAQAESYLEELKETGRYTKDVY
;
A
#
# COMPACT_ATOMS: atom_id res chain seq x y z
N MET A 1 10.92 -49.94 -13.04
CA MET A 1 11.60 -50.36 -11.77
C MET A 1 13.09 -50.04 -11.86
N LEU A 2 13.69 -49.52 -10.79
CA LEU A 2 15.12 -49.26 -10.75
C LEU A 2 15.91 -50.57 -10.70
N THR A 3 17.06 -50.60 -11.40
CA THR A 3 17.96 -51.76 -11.35
C THR A 3 18.63 -51.91 -9.98
N THR A 4 18.98 -53.15 -9.60
CA THR A 4 19.55 -53.47 -8.26
C THR A 4 20.73 -52.58 -7.85
N PRO A 5 21.70 -52.22 -8.75
CA PRO A 5 22.78 -51.29 -8.39
C PRO A 5 22.29 -49.86 -8.08
N LYS A 6 21.27 -49.36 -8.78
CA LYS A 6 20.68 -48.04 -8.54
C LYS A 6 19.88 -47.98 -7.24
N MET A 7 19.22 -49.08 -6.87
CA MET A 7 18.54 -49.23 -5.59
C MET A 7 19.52 -49.18 -4.40
N LYS A 8 20.67 -49.84 -4.53
CA LYS A 8 21.72 -49.84 -3.49
C LYS A 8 22.30 -48.44 -3.28
N LEU A 9 22.63 -47.74 -4.35
CA LEU A 9 23.12 -46.36 -4.31
C LEU A 9 22.10 -45.42 -3.66
N MET A 10 20.81 -45.57 -3.97
CA MET A 10 19.74 -44.78 -3.37
C MET A 10 19.57 -45.07 -1.89
N GLN A 11 19.70 -46.32 -1.46
CA GLN A 11 19.66 -46.70 -0.05
C GLN A 11 20.86 -46.18 0.74
N GLU A 12 22.05 -46.18 0.15
CA GLU A 12 23.27 -45.58 0.75
C GLU A 12 23.13 -44.06 0.90
N LEU A 13 22.55 -43.39 -0.10
CA LEU A 13 22.31 -41.96 -0.08
C LEU A 13 21.27 -41.59 0.99
N ILE A 14 20.18 -42.33 1.10
CA ILE A 14 19.14 -42.12 2.12
C ILE A 14 19.71 -42.36 3.53
N ALA A 15 20.53 -43.40 3.71
CA ALA A 15 21.08 -43.74 5.01
C ALA A 15 22.11 -42.73 5.53
N GLY A 16 22.77 -41.97 4.63
CA GLY A 16 23.75 -40.94 4.98
C GLY A 16 23.23 -39.51 5.00
N SER A 17 21.95 -39.29 4.70
CA SER A 17 21.40 -37.94 4.56
C SER A 17 20.50 -37.55 5.74
N SER A 18 20.58 -36.26 6.15
CA SER A 18 19.67 -35.65 7.10
C SER A 18 18.26 -35.49 6.51
N ARG A 19 17.25 -35.27 7.37
CA ARG A 19 15.86 -35.03 6.94
C ARG A 19 15.74 -33.86 5.95
N GLU A 20 16.53 -32.80 6.13
CA GLU A 20 16.54 -31.60 5.29
C GLU A 20 17.16 -31.88 3.92
N GLU A 21 18.24 -32.64 3.87
CA GLU A 21 18.87 -33.08 2.61
C GLU A 21 17.93 -33.99 1.81
N LEU A 22 17.16 -34.85 2.45
CA LEU A 22 16.17 -35.71 1.80
C LEU A 22 15.00 -34.90 1.21
N ILE A 23 14.55 -33.86 1.89
CA ILE A 23 13.54 -32.94 1.38
C ILE A 23 14.07 -32.18 0.16
N TRP A 24 15.30 -31.68 0.23
CA TRP A 24 15.95 -31.01 -0.90
C TRP A 24 16.13 -31.95 -2.10
N LEU A 25 16.58 -33.18 -1.87
CA LEU A 25 16.78 -34.18 -2.89
C LEU A 25 15.48 -34.57 -3.60
N SER A 26 14.37 -34.67 -2.85
CA SER A 26 13.06 -34.95 -3.42
C SER A 26 12.58 -33.82 -4.35
N GLY A 27 12.81 -32.55 -3.98
CA GLY A 27 12.52 -31.38 -4.80
C GLY A 27 13.39 -31.30 -6.05
N TYR A 28 14.66 -31.59 -5.93
CA TYR A 28 15.60 -31.65 -7.06
C TYR A 28 15.23 -32.71 -8.08
N LEU A 29 14.90 -33.95 -7.62
CA LEU A 29 14.48 -35.04 -8.50
C LEU A 29 13.14 -34.74 -9.18
N ALA A 30 12.20 -34.09 -8.49
CA ALA A 30 10.94 -33.63 -9.10
C ALA A 30 11.19 -32.58 -10.20
N GLY A 31 12.14 -31.65 -9.98
CA GLY A 31 12.56 -30.65 -10.96
C GLY A 31 13.24 -31.27 -12.21
N VAL A 32 14.08 -32.28 -12.03
CA VAL A 32 14.74 -32.99 -13.13
C VAL A 32 13.74 -33.77 -13.98
N VAL A 33 12.70 -34.37 -13.36
CA VAL A 33 11.62 -35.09 -14.07
C VAL A 33 10.70 -34.12 -14.83
N ALA A 34 10.59 -32.88 -14.37
CA ALA A 34 9.76 -31.84 -15.01
C ALA A 34 10.43 -31.15 -16.20
N GLN A 35 11.72 -31.38 -16.47
CA GLN A 35 12.41 -30.84 -17.64
C GLN A 35 12.08 -31.69 -18.87
N PRO A 36 11.65 -31.11 -20.01
CA PRO A 36 11.47 -31.84 -21.25
C PRO A 36 12.83 -32.31 -21.79
N ALA A 37 12.95 -33.59 -22.05
CA ALA A 37 14.17 -34.22 -22.54
C ALA A 37 14.63 -33.58 -23.87
N ALA A 38 15.82 -32.99 -23.86
CA ALA A 38 16.52 -32.54 -25.06
C ALA A 38 16.94 -33.74 -25.89
N ALA A 39 16.42 -33.84 -27.09
CA ALA A 39 16.73 -34.89 -28.06
C ALA A 39 18.18 -34.73 -28.54
N GLY A 40 18.99 -35.74 -28.29
CA GLY A 40 20.27 -35.94 -28.95
C GLY A 40 20.10 -36.68 -30.26
N ALA A 41 20.77 -36.20 -31.29
CA ALA A 41 20.74 -36.67 -32.67
C ALA A 41 21.45 -38.03 -32.89
N ALA A 42 20.94 -38.85 -33.83
CA ALA A 42 21.74 -39.40 -34.92
C ALA A 42 20.98 -40.39 -35.82
N MET A 43 20.91 -40.02 -37.07
CA MET A 43 21.21 -40.77 -38.31
C MET A 43 20.37 -41.98 -38.79
N ALA A 44 19.89 -41.75 -40.03
CA ALA A 44 19.85 -42.60 -41.21
C ALA A 44 18.73 -43.62 -41.43
N GLY A 45 17.88 -43.28 -42.37
CA GLY A 45 17.69 -44.05 -43.62
C GLY A 45 16.50 -44.99 -43.72
N VAL A 46 15.69 -44.66 -44.72
CA VAL A 46 15.02 -45.51 -45.73
C VAL A 46 13.51 -45.26 -45.91
N SER A 47 13.23 -44.92 -47.12
CA SER A 47 12.08 -44.65 -47.95
C SER A 47 10.67 -45.20 -47.61
N ALA A 48 9.73 -44.43 -48.09
CA ALA A 48 8.29 -44.44 -48.17
C ALA A 48 7.63 -45.69 -48.79
N PRO A 49 6.27 -45.85 -48.76
CA PRO A 49 5.38 -44.96 -49.50
C PRO A 49 4.06 -44.57 -48.86
N ALA A 50 3.47 -43.59 -49.54
CA ALA A 50 2.25 -42.88 -49.24
C ALA A 50 0.97 -43.70 -49.10
N ASN A 51 0.03 -43.35 -48.25
CA ASN A 51 -1.32 -42.92 -48.65
C ASN A 51 -2.24 -42.60 -47.45
N ALA A 52 -3.06 -41.60 -47.70
CA ALA A 52 -4.33 -41.20 -47.10
C ALA A 52 -4.28 -40.16 -45.97
N PRO A 53 -5.07 -39.09 -46.11
CA PRO A 53 -5.10 -37.97 -45.13
C PRO A 53 -5.91 -38.38 -43.91
N ALA A 54 -5.27 -38.29 -42.76
CA ALA A 54 -5.96 -38.27 -41.47
C ALA A 54 -6.61 -36.91 -41.25
N PRO A 55 -7.77 -36.84 -40.59
CA PRO A 55 -8.46 -35.56 -40.38
C PRO A 55 -7.66 -34.66 -39.45
N ASP A 56 -7.58 -33.42 -39.86
CA ASP A 56 -7.01 -32.28 -39.17
C ASP A 56 -7.51 -32.22 -37.70
N SER A 57 -6.69 -32.67 -36.78
CA SER A 57 -6.94 -32.44 -35.35
C SER A 57 -6.67 -30.96 -35.09
N GLY A 58 -7.74 -30.18 -35.13
CA GLY A 58 -7.72 -28.76 -34.82
C GLY A 58 -6.88 -28.49 -33.56
N GLN A 59 -5.76 -27.80 -33.73
CA GLN A 59 -5.05 -27.18 -32.63
C GLN A 59 -6.06 -26.30 -31.92
N SER A 60 -6.50 -26.71 -30.73
CA SER A 60 -7.27 -25.84 -29.86
C SER A 60 -6.38 -24.64 -29.56
N ALA A 61 -6.71 -23.49 -30.12
CA ALA A 61 -6.01 -22.25 -29.88
C ALA A 61 -5.98 -22.04 -28.35
N SER A 62 -4.79 -22.11 -27.76
CA SER A 62 -4.64 -21.91 -26.35
C SER A 62 -5.12 -20.49 -26.00
N LEU A 63 -6.10 -20.40 -25.13
CA LEU A 63 -6.67 -19.12 -24.70
C LEU A 63 -5.57 -18.20 -24.16
N ARG A 64 -5.51 -16.97 -24.69
CA ARG A 64 -4.53 -15.96 -24.26
C ARG A 64 -5.23 -14.85 -23.52
N ILE A 65 -4.69 -14.48 -22.36
CA ILE A 65 -5.17 -13.36 -21.56
C ILE A 65 -4.01 -12.40 -21.24
N THR A 66 -4.28 -11.12 -21.21
CA THR A 66 -3.34 -10.10 -20.69
C THR A 66 -3.80 -9.71 -19.30
N ILE A 67 -2.91 -9.83 -18.31
CA ILE A 67 -3.12 -9.38 -16.92
C ILE A 67 -2.22 -8.16 -16.71
N ALA A 68 -2.85 -6.98 -16.67
CA ALA A 68 -2.17 -5.71 -16.48
C ALA A 68 -2.36 -5.23 -15.03
N TYR A 69 -1.32 -4.64 -14.43
CA TYR A 69 -1.41 -4.12 -13.08
C TYR A 69 -0.91 -2.69 -12.97
N GLY A 70 -1.60 -1.89 -12.14
CA GLY A 70 -1.16 -0.57 -11.71
C GLY A 70 -1.04 -0.55 -10.19
N THR A 71 0.14 -0.28 -9.66
CA THR A 71 0.43 -0.38 -8.24
C THR A 71 1.35 0.73 -7.76
N GLU A 72 1.17 1.16 -6.52
CA GLU A 72 2.09 2.04 -5.81
C GLU A 72 2.93 1.24 -4.81
N THR A 73 2.28 0.36 -4.05
CA THR A 73 2.86 -0.39 -2.93
C THR A 73 3.22 -1.83 -3.27
N GLY A 74 2.98 -2.29 -4.52
CA GLY A 74 3.26 -3.64 -4.97
C GLY A 74 2.10 -4.64 -4.84
N ASN A 75 1.01 -4.30 -4.13
CA ASN A 75 -0.11 -5.22 -3.89
C ASN A 75 -0.78 -5.71 -5.18
N SER A 76 -1.07 -4.79 -6.12
CA SER A 76 -1.65 -5.15 -7.42
C SER A 76 -0.71 -6.04 -8.24
N LYS A 77 0.61 -5.80 -8.20
CA LYS A 77 1.62 -6.64 -8.87
C LYS A 77 1.65 -8.05 -8.30
N LYS A 78 1.64 -8.19 -6.96
CA LYS A 78 1.61 -9.49 -6.27
C LYS A 78 0.40 -10.31 -6.67
N LEU A 79 -0.81 -9.72 -6.64
CA LEU A 79 -2.03 -10.39 -7.07
C LEU A 79 -1.98 -10.78 -8.55
N ALA A 80 -1.60 -9.86 -9.43
CA ALA A 80 -1.52 -10.13 -10.86
C ALA A 80 -0.53 -11.26 -11.18
N THR A 81 0.58 -11.35 -10.43
CA THR A 81 1.57 -12.43 -10.56
C THR A 81 0.99 -13.78 -10.12
N ASP A 82 0.27 -13.83 -8.98
CA ASP A 82 -0.43 -15.05 -8.55
C ASP A 82 -1.49 -15.47 -9.57
N PHE A 83 -2.26 -14.52 -10.09
CA PHE A 83 -3.27 -14.79 -11.11
C PHE A 83 -2.66 -15.36 -12.40
N ALA A 84 -1.53 -14.82 -12.85
CA ALA A 84 -0.82 -15.34 -14.01
C ALA A 84 -0.32 -16.78 -13.78
N ALA A 85 0.21 -17.08 -12.59
CA ALA A 85 0.64 -18.43 -12.21
C ALA A 85 -0.55 -19.42 -12.17
N ARG A 86 -1.70 -18.99 -11.62
CA ARG A 86 -2.93 -19.80 -11.55
C ARG A 86 -3.53 -20.03 -12.95
N ALA A 87 -3.54 -19.03 -13.82
CA ALA A 87 -3.96 -19.16 -15.22
C ALA A 87 -3.10 -20.20 -15.95
N LYS A 88 -1.78 -20.12 -15.80
CA LYS A 88 -0.83 -21.07 -16.40
C LYS A 88 -1.09 -22.51 -15.94
N LYS A 89 -1.38 -22.74 -14.66
CA LYS A 89 -1.75 -24.06 -14.12
C LYS A 89 -3.03 -24.63 -14.76
N LYS A 90 -3.92 -23.76 -15.28
CA LYS A 90 -5.14 -24.12 -15.99
C LYS A 90 -4.96 -24.22 -17.51
N GLY A 91 -3.73 -24.10 -18.03
CA GLY A 91 -3.44 -24.17 -19.47
C GLY A 91 -3.75 -22.89 -20.25
N ILE A 92 -4.02 -21.77 -19.55
CA ILE A 92 -4.27 -20.46 -20.14
C ILE A 92 -2.94 -19.70 -20.26
N GLN A 93 -2.64 -19.16 -21.45
CA GLN A 93 -1.46 -18.32 -21.65
C GLN A 93 -1.73 -16.92 -21.08
N ALA A 94 -1.11 -16.58 -19.97
CA ALA A 94 -1.22 -15.28 -19.33
C ALA A 94 0.03 -14.43 -19.63
N LYS A 95 -0.18 -13.26 -20.24
CA LYS A 95 0.83 -12.19 -20.37
C LYS A 95 0.68 -11.25 -19.18
N LEU A 96 1.68 -11.22 -18.30
CA LEU A 96 1.73 -10.29 -17.17
C LEU A 96 2.49 -9.02 -17.59
N VAL A 97 1.94 -7.83 -17.26
CA VAL A 97 2.56 -6.55 -17.64
C VAL A 97 2.17 -5.42 -16.68
N GLY A 98 3.13 -4.58 -16.28
CA GLY A 98 2.86 -3.32 -15.58
C GLY A 98 2.24 -2.29 -16.54
N LEU A 99 1.29 -1.49 -16.06
CA LEU A 99 0.62 -0.48 -16.89
C LEU A 99 1.57 0.62 -17.36
N GLU A 100 2.68 0.86 -16.67
CA GLU A 100 3.76 1.76 -17.10
C GLU A 100 4.53 1.26 -18.32
N GLN A 101 4.59 -0.07 -18.51
CA GLN A 101 5.29 -0.73 -19.62
C GLN A 101 4.33 -1.19 -20.73
N TYR A 102 3.02 -1.08 -20.47
CA TYR A 102 2.02 -1.53 -21.41
C TYR A 102 1.98 -0.63 -22.66
N ARG A 103 2.02 -1.26 -23.84
CA ARG A 103 1.89 -0.53 -25.11
C ARG A 103 0.44 -0.16 -25.36
N LEU A 104 0.11 1.11 -25.16
CA LEU A 104 -1.26 1.63 -25.17
C LEU A 104 -2.03 1.29 -26.46
N ASN A 105 -1.35 1.31 -27.61
CA ASN A 105 -1.94 0.96 -28.92
C ASN A 105 -2.28 -0.53 -29.10
N ASP A 106 -1.83 -1.39 -28.18
CA ASP A 106 -2.16 -2.82 -28.25
C ASP A 106 -3.52 -3.14 -27.61
N LEU A 107 -4.10 -2.21 -26.85
CA LEU A 107 -5.38 -2.40 -26.17
C LEU A 107 -6.52 -2.76 -27.14
N SER A 108 -6.56 -2.16 -28.32
CA SER A 108 -7.56 -2.46 -29.36
C SER A 108 -7.39 -3.84 -30.03
N LYS A 109 -6.24 -4.51 -29.80
CA LYS A 109 -5.92 -5.84 -30.33
C LYS A 109 -6.14 -6.94 -29.30
N GLU A 110 -6.31 -6.58 -28.02
CA GLU A 110 -6.53 -7.55 -26.94
C GLU A 110 -7.92 -8.17 -27.07
N GLU A 111 -8.00 -9.48 -26.85
CA GLU A 111 -9.28 -10.18 -26.76
C GLU A 111 -9.72 -10.31 -25.29
N TYR A 112 -8.78 -10.62 -24.38
CA TYR A 112 -9.03 -10.76 -22.95
C TYR A 112 -8.04 -9.91 -22.17
N PHE A 113 -8.56 -8.94 -21.41
CA PHE A 113 -7.76 -7.99 -20.65
C PHE A 113 -8.26 -7.89 -19.21
N LEU A 114 -7.44 -8.31 -18.27
CA LEU A 114 -7.72 -8.22 -16.84
C LEU A 114 -6.85 -7.11 -16.26
N THR A 115 -7.46 -6.21 -15.49
CA THR A 115 -6.74 -5.11 -14.85
C THR A 115 -6.83 -5.23 -13.34
N VAL A 116 -5.68 -5.20 -12.66
CA VAL A 116 -5.58 -5.10 -11.20
C VAL A 116 -4.99 -3.74 -10.87
N ILE A 117 -5.77 -2.84 -10.29
CA ILE A 117 -5.36 -1.45 -10.10
C ILE A 117 -5.71 -0.95 -8.69
N SER A 118 -4.76 -0.29 -8.03
CA SER A 118 -5.01 0.38 -6.75
C SER A 118 -5.45 1.83 -6.94
N THR A 119 -6.10 2.38 -5.92
CA THR A 119 -6.45 3.80 -5.83
C THR A 119 -5.54 4.47 -4.82
N GLN A 120 -5.05 5.67 -5.14
CA GLN A 120 -4.15 6.45 -4.32
C GLN A 120 -4.75 7.83 -4.03
N GLY A 121 -4.34 8.44 -2.91
CA GLY A 121 -4.69 9.81 -2.55
C GLY A 121 -6.19 10.12 -2.68
N ASP A 122 -6.52 11.15 -3.40
CA ASP A 122 -7.89 11.63 -3.64
C ASP A 122 -8.58 10.89 -4.81
N GLY A 123 -8.41 9.57 -4.91
CA GLY A 123 -9.06 8.75 -5.94
C GLY A 123 -8.25 8.59 -7.22
N GLU A 124 -7.00 8.99 -7.21
CA GLU A 124 -6.11 8.95 -8.37
C GLU A 124 -5.58 7.53 -8.65
N PRO A 125 -5.24 7.23 -9.92
CA PRO A 125 -4.51 6.01 -10.24
C PRO A 125 -3.06 6.10 -9.70
N PRO A 126 -2.40 4.98 -9.40
CA PRO A 126 -0.97 4.97 -9.06
C PRO A 126 -0.14 5.56 -10.20
N ALA A 127 1.02 6.13 -9.87
CA ALA A 127 1.92 6.75 -10.85
C ALA A 127 2.22 5.82 -12.04
N ALA A 128 2.42 4.52 -11.76
CA ALA A 128 2.62 3.47 -12.75
C ALA A 128 1.44 3.29 -13.72
N ALA A 129 0.22 3.67 -13.36
CA ALA A 129 -0.97 3.52 -14.21
C ALA A 129 -1.40 4.83 -14.89
N LYS A 130 -0.81 5.97 -14.55
CA LYS A 130 -1.28 7.30 -14.96
C LYS A 130 -1.36 7.46 -16.48
N LYS A 131 -0.34 7.05 -17.22
CA LYS A 131 -0.32 7.13 -18.69
C LYS A 131 -1.41 6.28 -19.34
N PHE A 132 -1.66 5.08 -18.83
CA PHE A 132 -2.75 4.22 -19.29
C PHE A 132 -4.11 4.84 -19.00
N TYR A 133 -4.29 5.34 -17.78
CA TYR A 133 -5.50 6.01 -17.34
C TYR A 133 -5.85 7.23 -18.21
N GLU A 134 -4.90 8.11 -18.46
CA GLU A 134 -5.06 9.27 -19.34
C GLU A 134 -5.38 8.85 -20.78
N HIS A 135 -4.70 7.82 -21.30
CA HIS A 135 -4.93 7.33 -22.65
C HIS A 135 -6.35 6.83 -22.89
N ILE A 136 -6.93 6.08 -21.95
CA ILE A 136 -8.31 5.58 -22.09
C ILE A 136 -9.34 6.68 -21.86
N HIS A 137 -9.01 7.77 -21.16
CA HIS A 137 -9.93 8.88 -20.91
C HIS A 137 -9.94 9.93 -22.03
N HIS A 138 -8.83 10.09 -22.74
CA HIS A 138 -8.68 11.09 -23.81
C HIS A 138 -8.60 10.48 -25.21
N GLY A 139 -8.49 9.16 -25.33
CA GLY A 139 -8.37 8.47 -26.62
C GLY A 139 -9.73 8.11 -27.24
N GLU A 140 -9.84 8.21 -28.55
CA GLU A 140 -10.99 7.70 -29.34
C GLU A 140 -10.74 6.23 -29.75
N LEU A 141 -10.64 5.33 -28.77
CA LEU A 141 -10.45 3.89 -29.03
C LEU A 141 -11.80 3.18 -29.15
N LYS A 142 -11.89 2.24 -30.11
CA LYS A 142 -13.01 1.28 -30.19
C LYS A 142 -12.55 -0.08 -29.74
N LEU A 143 -13.21 -0.63 -28.73
CA LEU A 143 -12.83 -1.87 -28.04
C LEU A 143 -13.89 -2.96 -28.18
N ASP A 144 -14.60 -3.01 -29.32
CA ASP A 144 -15.76 -3.89 -29.56
C ASP A 144 -15.43 -5.40 -29.41
N ARG A 145 -14.16 -5.78 -29.50
CA ARG A 145 -13.70 -7.17 -29.34
C ARG A 145 -13.15 -7.47 -27.95
N LEU A 146 -12.92 -6.44 -27.14
CA LEU A 146 -12.29 -6.57 -25.85
C LEU A 146 -13.25 -7.17 -24.84
N LYS A 147 -12.89 -8.30 -24.26
CA LYS A 147 -13.51 -8.86 -23.06
C LYS A 147 -12.61 -8.53 -21.87
N TYR A 148 -13.15 -7.83 -20.88
CA TYR A 148 -12.34 -7.33 -19.80
C TYR A 148 -12.99 -7.53 -18.43
N SER A 149 -12.18 -7.43 -17.40
CA SER A 149 -12.65 -7.30 -16.02
C SER A 149 -11.63 -6.53 -15.18
N VAL A 150 -12.12 -5.78 -14.21
CA VAL A 150 -11.30 -4.92 -13.35
C VAL A 150 -11.41 -5.36 -11.90
N LEU A 151 -10.27 -5.55 -11.26
CA LEU A 151 -10.12 -5.67 -9.81
C LEU A 151 -9.53 -4.38 -9.28
N ALA A 152 -10.29 -3.67 -8.45
CA ALA A 152 -9.89 -2.41 -7.85
C ALA A 152 -9.53 -2.61 -6.38
N LEU A 153 -8.32 -2.20 -6.00
CA LEU A 153 -7.88 -2.16 -4.61
C LEU A 153 -8.02 -0.75 -4.06
N GLY A 154 -8.47 -0.65 -2.82
CA GLY A 154 -8.60 0.63 -2.13
C GLY A 154 -8.67 0.44 -0.62
N ASP A 155 -9.08 1.50 0.08
CA ASP A 155 -9.37 1.50 1.50
C ASP A 155 -10.72 2.20 1.71
N THR A 156 -11.69 1.48 2.28
CA THR A 156 -13.06 2.00 2.54
C THR A 156 -13.07 3.17 3.53
N ALA A 157 -11.99 3.39 4.27
CA ALA A 157 -11.85 4.55 5.12
C ALA A 157 -11.74 5.88 4.33
N TYR A 158 -11.35 5.81 3.05
CA TYR A 158 -11.22 6.99 2.20
C TYR A 158 -12.47 7.26 1.36
N PRO A 159 -12.81 8.54 1.10
CA PRO A 159 -14.04 8.92 0.38
C PRO A 159 -14.15 8.35 -1.02
N LEU A 160 -13.01 8.19 -1.71
CA LEU A 160 -12.94 7.74 -3.10
C LEU A 160 -12.42 6.29 -3.21
N PHE A 161 -12.99 5.43 -2.36
CA PHE A 161 -12.69 4.00 -2.33
C PHE A 161 -12.77 3.36 -3.72
N CYS A 162 -11.66 2.78 -4.18
CA CYS A 162 -11.54 2.10 -5.47
C CYS A 162 -11.87 2.96 -6.72
N LYS A 163 -11.81 4.30 -6.60
CA LYS A 163 -12.23 5.22 -7.65
C LYS A 163 -11.46 5.04 -8.96
N ALA A 164 -10.13 4.87 -8.90
CA ALA A 164 -9.31 4.68 -10.11
C ALA A 164 -9.75 3.43 -10.91
N GLY A 165 -10.05 2.33 -10.22
CA GLY A 165 -10.53 1.10 -10.87
C GLY A 165 -11.95 1.25 -11.41
N GLU A 166 -12.82 1.98 -10.70
CA GLU A 166 -14.16 2.30 -11.17
C GLU A 166 -14.15 3.12 -12.46
N ASP A 167 -13.26 4.12 -12.54
CA ASP A 167 -13.12 4.94 -13.73
C ASP A 167 -12.58 4.14 -14.91
N VAL A 168 -11.60 3.27 -14.68
CA VAL A 168 -11.08 2.36 -15.71
C VAL A 168 -12.19 1.45 -16.22
N ASP A 169 -12.95 0.82 -15.33
CA ASP A 169 -14.05 -0.09 -15.69
C ASP A 169 -15.13 0.62 -16.53
N GLN A 170 -15.56 1.81 -16.08
CA GLN A 170 -16.55 2.61 -16.81
C GLN A 170 -16.04 3.06 -18.18
N GLN A 171 -14.77 3.46 -18.27
CA GLN A 171 -14.21 3.96 -19.51
C GLN A 171 -14.02 2.85 -20.55
N LEU A 172 -13.55 1.67 -20.14
CA LEU A 172 -13.46 0.51 -21.04
C LEU A 172 -14.84 0.10 -21.56
N GLN A 173 -15.88 0.18 -20.74
CA GLN A 173 -17.27 -0.05 -21.19
C GLN A 173 -17.72 0.99 -22.21
N LYS A 174 -17.49 2.28 -21.98
CA LYS A 174 -17.86 3.36 -22.91
C LYS A 174 -17.19 3.19 -24.28
N MET A 175 -15.99 2.60 -24.32
CA MET A 175 -15.25 2.32 -25.55
C MET A 175 -15.72 1.07 -26.27
N GLY A 176 -16.77 0.36 -25.80
CA GLY A 176 -17.33 -0.85 -26.42
C GLY A 176 -16.86 -2.16 -25.80
N GLY A 177 -15.97 -2.14 -24.81
CA GLY A 177 -15.50 -3.35 -24.15
C GLY A 177 -16.63 -4.10 -23.41
N GLN A 178 -16.56 -5.44 -23.44
CA GLN A 178 -17.52 -6.34 -22.79
C GLN A 178 -16.96 -6.86 -21.48
N ARG A 179 -17.69 -6.66 -20.36
CA ARG A 179 -17.29 -7.21 -19.07
C ARG A 179 -17.41 -8.73 -19.05
N ILE A 180 -16.34 -9.41 -18.62
CA ILE A 180 -16.38 -10.84 -18.24
C ILE A 180 -17.11 -10.97 -16.90
N LEU A 181 -16.67 -10.19 -15.90
CA LEU A 181 -17.34 -10.01 -14.61
C LEU A 181 -17.48 -8.52 -14.31
N SER A 182 -18.46 -8.18 -13.48
CA SER A 182 -18.56 -6.82 -12.92
C SER A 182 -17.31 -6.44 -12.15
N LEU A 183 -17.06 -5.12 -12.04
CA LEU A 183 -16.00 -4.55 -11.22
C LEU A 183 -16.00 -5.19 -9.81
N GLN A 184 -14.85 -5.74 -9.40
CA GLN A 184 -14.63 -6.17 -8.03
C GLN A 184 -13.88 -5.08 -7.30
N LYS A 185 -14.47 -4.55 -6.23
CA LYS A 185 -13.83 -3.63 -5.30
C LYS A 185 -13.36 -4.40 -4.08
N CYS A 186 -12.11 -4.23 -3.69
CA CYS A 186 -11.52 -4.89 -2.52
C CYS A 186 -10.96 -3.85 -1.56
N ASP A 187 -11.20 -4.05 -0.27
CA ASP A 187 -10.63 -3.26 0.82
C ASP A 187 -9.20 -3.75 1.14
N THR A 188 -8.64 -3.31 2.23
CA THR A 188 -7.27 -3.65 2.66
C THR A 188 -7.04 -5.15 2.86
N ASP A 189 -8.06 -5.92 3.25
CA ASP A 189 -8.01 -7.38 3.42
C ASP A 189 -8.49 -8.10 2.15
N TYR A 190 -7.87 -7.81 1.03
CA TYR A 190 -8.32 -8.14 -0.33
C TYR A 190 -8.08 -9.58 -0.78
N GLU A 191 -7.20 -10.36 -0.12
CA GLU A 191 -6.68 -11.62 -0.66
C GLU A 191 -7.79 -12.64 -0.98
N ALA A 192 -8.73 -12.83 -0.07
CA ALA A 192 -9.81 -13.81 -0.23
C ALA A 192 -10.80 -13.40 -1.34
N GLU A 193 -11.17 -12.11 -1.37
CA GLU A 193 -12.10 -11.58 -2.36
C GLU A 193 -11.49 -11.55 -3.77
N ALA A 194 -10.24 -11.10 -3.88
CA ALA A 194 -9.48 -11.09 -5.11
C ALA A 194 -9.26 -12.50 -5.66
N GLY A 195 -8.93 -13.47 -4.79
CA GLY A 195 -8.80 -14.87 -5.14
C GLY A 195 -10.10 -15.45 -5.69
N GLY A 196 -11.22 -15.21 -5.02
CA GLY A 196 -12.56 -15.66 -5.44
C GLY A 196 -13.02 -15.01 -6.74
N TRP A 197 -12.71 -13.73 -6.96
CA TRP A 197 -12.98 -13.05 -8.24
C TRP A 197 -12.24 -13.72 -9.40
N PHE A 198 -10.96 -14.01 -9.22
CA PHE A 198 -10.17 -14.64 -10.26
C PHE A 198 -10.61 -16.08 -10.54
N ASP A 199 -11.04 -16.84 -9.54
CA ASP A 199 -11.61 -18.19 -9.74
C ASP A 199 -12.86 -18.15 -10.61
N ARG A 200 -13.75 -17.17 -10.39
CA ARG A 200 -14.94 -16.97 -11.24
C ARG A 200 -14.55 -16.62 -12.69
N ILE A 201 -13.51 -15.81 -12.91
CA ILE A 201 -13.00 -15.53 -14.26
C ILE A 201 -12.49 -16.81 -14.93
N LEU A 202 -11.68 -17.61 -14.23
CA LEU A 202 -11.17 -18.87 -14.77
C LEU A 202 -12.29 -19.85 -15.12
N GLN A 203 -13.37 -19.89 -14.34
CA GLN A 203 -14.56 -20.70 -14.65
C GLN A 203 -15.25 -20.23 -15.94
N GLN A 204 -15.41 -18.93 -16.15
CA GLN A 204 -16.01 -18.40 -17.37
C GLN A 204 -15.12 -18.58 -18.61
N LEU A 205 -13.81 -18.55 -18.44
CA LEU A 205 -12.86 -18.75 -19.54
C LEU A 205 -12.62 -20.23 -19.88
N GLY A 206 -12.82 -21.15 -18.94
CA GLY A 206 -12.51 -22.58 -19.08
C GLY A 206 -13.71 -23.49 -19.40
N GLY A 207 -14.93 -22.98 -19.50
CA GLY A 207 -16.12 -23.78 -19.74
C GLY A 207 -16.53 -23.83 -21.21
N PRO A 208 -17.11 -24.97 -21.74
CA PRO A 208 -17.77 -24.97 -23.01
C PRO A 208 -18.99 -24.03 -22.95
N ALA A 209 -19.19 -23.31 -24.04
CA ALA A 209 -20.32 -22.39 -24.18
C ALA A 209 -21.66 -23.12 -23.95
N ALA A 210 -22.26 -22.89 -22.80
CA ALA A 210 -23.66 -23.20 -22.57
C ALA A 210 -24.33 -21.95 -22.02
N ALA A 211 -25.02 -21.28 -22.89
CA ALA A 211 -25.97 -20.24 -22.54
C ALA A 211 -27.06 -20.84 -21.65
N THR A 212 -27.26 -20.29 -20.50
CA THR A 212 -28.62 -20.04 -19.97
C THR A 212 -28.49 -19.06 -18.80
N GLN A 213 -29.02 -17.88 -19.01
CA GLN A 213 -29.27 -16.91 -17.94
C GLN A 213 -30.34 -17.50 -17.02
N THR A 214 -29.94 -17.93 -15.85
CA THR A 214 -30.83 -18.01 -14.69
C THR A 214 -30.24 -17.08 -13.65
N ALA A 215 -31.03 -16.07 -13.31
CA ALA A 215 -30.75 -15.17 -12.21
C ALA A 215 -30.41 -16.00 -10.94
N PRO A 216 -29.28 -15.76 -10.28
CA PRO A 216 -29.02 -16.45 -9.04
C PRO A 216 -29.99 -15.92 -8.00
N THR A 217 -30.84 -16.84 -7.52
CA THR A 217 -31.58 -16.70 -6.26
C THR A 217 -30.59 -16.26 -5.19
N ALA A 218 -30.88 -15.13 -4.57
CA ALA A 218 -30.09 -14.59 -3.48
C ALA A 218 -29.99 -15.63 -2.34
N THR A 219 -28.90 -16.35 -2.31
CA THR A 219 -28.47 -17.02 -1.08
C THR A 219 -28.07 -15.88 -0.13
N VAL A 220 -28.82 -15.69 0.93
CA VAL A 220 -28.51 -14.79 2.04
C VAL A 220 -27.22 -15.30 2.66
N THR A 221 -26.11 -14.85 2.11
CA THR A 221 -24.83 -14.90 2.81
C THR A 221 -24.99 -13.88 3.93
N VAL A 222 -25.00 -14.36 5.17
CA VAL A 222 -24.89 -13.54 6.37
C VAL A 222 -23.72 -12.57 6.10
N ALA A 223 -24.04 -11.31 5.87
CA ALA A 223 -23.06 -10.26 5.66
C ALA A 223 -22.17 -10.25 6.91
N ARG A 224 -20.92 -10.64 6.77
CA ARG A 224 -19.91 -10.28 7.76
C ARG A 224 -19.94 -8.77 7.85
N PRO A 225 -19.92 -8.19 9.06
CA PRO A 225 -19.88 -6.74 9.19
C PRO A 225 -18.68 -6.23 8.40
N THR A 226 -18.94 -5.49 7.34
CA THR A 226 -17.96 -4.89 6.44
C THR A 226 -17.36 -3.61 7.05
N GLY A 227 -17.03 -3.63 8.35
CA GLY A 227 -16.43 -2.50 9.06
C GLY A 227 -15.11 -2.92 9.70
N LYS A 228 -14.08 -2.10 9.57
CA LYS A 228 -12.83 -2.27 10.32
C LYS A 228 -13.14 -2.32 11.81
N ARG A 229 -12.58 -3.30 12.52
CA ARG A 229 -12.73 -3.40 13.97
C ARG A 229 -12.14 -2.16 14.63
N THR A 230 -12.98 -1.39 15.31
CA THR A 230 -12.59 -0.20 16.06
C THR A 230 -12.27 -0.60 17.50
N TYR A 231 -11.22 -0.03 18.04
CA TYR A 231 -10.76 -0.18 19.40
C TYR A 231 -10.84 1.16 20.12
N THR A 232 -11.04 1.12 21.43
CA THR A 232 -10.92 2.29 22.29
C THR A 232 -9.71 2.08 23.19
N GLY A 233 -8.74 3.00 23.14
CA GLY A 233 -7.56 2.99 23.98
C GLY A 233 -7.55 4.17 24.96
N THR A 234 -6.85 4.00 26.06
CA THR A 234 -6.64 5.06 27.07
C THR A 234 -5.22 5.57 26.98
N ILE A 235 -5.05 6.89 26.89
CA ILE A 235 -3.73 7.54 26.88
C ILE A 235 -3.05 7.32 28.23
N LEU A 236 -1.90 6.68 28.24
CA LEU A 236 -1.04 6.50 29.40
C LEU A 236 -0.05 7.65 29.54
N SER A 237 0.53 8.05 28.42
CA SER A 237 1.59 9.05 28.35
C SER A 237 1.50 9.86 27.06
N ASN A 238 1.88 11.13 27.11
CA ASN A 238 2.01 12.02 25.96
C ASN A 238 3.16 12.98 26.20
N ILE A 239 4.32 12.71 25.61
CA ILE A 239 5.56 13.41 25.88
C ILE A 239 6.08 14.05 24.59
N ASN A 240 6.36 15.35 24.64
CA ASN A 240 7.10 16.01 23.56
C ASN A 240 8.57 15.57 23.57
N LEU A 241 9.01 14.96 22.50
CA LEU A 241 10.38 14.45 22.32
C LEU A 241 11.38 15.54 21.89
N ASN A 242 10.89 16.68 21.41
CA ASN A 242 11.76 17.80 21.06
C ASN A 242 12.10 18.62 22.30
N ASP A 243 13.37 19.03 22.41
CA ASP A 243 13.83 19.86 23.52
C ASP A 243 13.49 21.35 23.29
N ARG A 244 13.69 22.16 24.36
CA ARG A 244 13.41 23.60 24.32
C ARG A 244 14.21 24.27 23.20
N GLY A 245 13.54 25.15 22.46
CA GLY A 245 14.13 25.85 21.30
C GLY A 245 13.95 25.16 19.95
N SER A 246 13.42 23.94 19.92
CA SER A 246 13.00 23.33 18.65
C SER A 246 11.85 24.11 18.01
N GLY A 247 11.88 24.23 16.69
CA GLY A 247 10.74 24.71 15.88
C GLY A 247 9.75 23.60 15.52
N LYS A 248 9.84 22.43 16.18
CA LYS A 248 8.98 21.26 15.98
C LYS A 248 8.35 20.84 17.30
N GLN A 249 7.25 20.10 17.19
CA GLN A 249 6.64 19.37 18.29
C GLN A 249 6.39 17.94 17.80
N THR A 250 7.18 17.01 18.28
CA THR A 250 7.03 15.57 17.98
C THR A 250 6.76 14.85 19.28
N HIS A 251 5.61 14.23 19.37
CA HIS A 251 5.13 13.59 20.59
C HIS A 251 5.28 12.08 20.52
N HIS A 252 5.67 11.50 21.63
CA HIS A 252 5.52 10.08 21.94
C HIS A 252 4.24 9.89 22.74
N LEU A 253 3.33 9.07 22.22
CA LEU A 253 2.10 8.71 22.90
C LEU A 253 2.13 7.22 23.24
N GLU A 254 1.72 6.87 24.46
CA GLU A 254 1.48 5.51 24.91
C GLU A 254 -0.01 5.34 25.14
N ILE A 255 -0.59 4.29 24.57
CA ILE A 255 -2.02 4.01 24.56
C ILE A 255 -2.23 2.60 25.07
N ALA A 256 -2.90 2.45 26.24
CA ALA A 256 -3.36 1.15 26.69
C ALA A 256 -4.57 0.72 25.86
N ALA A 257 -4.52 -0.45 25.26
CA ALA A 257 -5.60 -1.00 24.44
C ALA A 257 -5.64 -2.54 24.54
N GLU A 258 -6.56 -3.05 25.33
CA GLU A 258 -6.70 -4.51 25.52
C GLU A 258 -7.23 -5.20 24.28
N GLY A 259 -6.70 -6.38 23.99
CA GLY A 259 -7.16 -7.26 22.92
C GLY A 259 -6.90 -6.72 21.50
N VAL A 260 -5.97 -5.78 21.36
CA VAL A 260 -5.49 -5.32 20.06
C VAL A 260 -4.39 -6.24 19.58
N ASP A 261 -4.59 -6.80 18.39
CA ASP A 261 -3.58 -7.59 17.68
C ASP A 261 -2.91 -6.73 16.63
N TYR A 262 -1.59 -6.60 16.71
CA TYR A 262 -0.76 -5.90 15.73
C TYR A 262 0.64 -6.50 15.63
N GLN A 263 1.34 -6.19 14.58
CA GLN A 263 2.73 -6.58 14.36
C GLN A 263 3.59 -5.36 14.05
N PRO A 264 4.90 -5.40 14.36
CA PRO A 264 5.84 -4.37 13.91
C PRO A 264 5.72 -4.10 12.41
N GLY A 265 5.56 -2.83 12.06
CA GLY A 265 5.27 -2.38 10.70
C GLY A 265 3.79 -2.13 10.39
N ASP A 266 2.87 -2.41 11.32
CA ASP A 266 1.48 -1.96 11.25
C ASP A 266 1.34 -0.49 11.62
N SER A 267 0.20 0.07 11.27
CA SER A 267 -0.20 1.44 11.61
C SER A 267 -1.54 1.43 12.33
N ILE A 268 -1.86 2.49 13.06
CA ILE A 268 -3.25 2.73 13.48
C ILE A 268 -3.87 3.83 12.63
N GLY A 269 -5.16 3.66 12.33
CA GLY A 269 -5.97 4.67 11.66
C GLY A 269 -6.85 5.40 12.66
N ILE A 270 -6.77 6.73 12.67
CA ILE A 270 -7.53 7.61 13.55
C ILE A 270 -8.39 8.54 12.69
N ILE A 271 -9.68 8.62 12.99
CA ILE A 271 -10.59 9.58 12.37
C ILE A 271 -10.73 10.75 13.35
N PRO A 272 -10.16 11.93 13.05
CA PRO A 272 -10.26 13.07 13.94
C PRO A 272 -11.67 13.66 13.94
N GLU A 273 -12.03 14.34 15.04
CA GLU A 273 -13.23 15.16 15.10
C GLU A 273 -12.93 16.58 14.62
N ASN A 274 -13.91 17.20 13.95
CA ASN A 274 -13.82 18.64 13.67
C ASN A 274 -13.92 19.47 14.96
N PRO A 275 -13.25 20.64 15.04
CA PRO A 275 -13.28 21.50 16.21
C PRO A 275 -14.73 21.91 16.55
N LEU A 276 -15.14 21.69 17.80
CA LEU A 276 -16.51 21.97 18.24
C LEU A 276 -16.90 23.44 17.98
N ALA A 277 -15.99 24.37 18.24
CA ALA A 277 -16.24 25.80 17.99
C ALA A 277 -16.55 26.11 16.50
N VAL A 278 -15.93 25.39 15.57
CA VAL A 278 -16.21 25.55 14.12
C VAL A 278 -17.61 25.01 13.79
N VAL A 279 -17.98 23.85 14.36
CA VAL A 279 -19.32 23.26 14.17
C VAL A 279 -20.40 24.18 14.73
N GLU A 280 -20.23 24.68 15.95
CA GLU A 280 -21.14 25.63 16.59
C GLU A 280 -21.28 26.94 15.79
N ALA A 281 -20.16 27.47 15.28
CA ALA A 281 -20.17 28.67 14.44
C ALA A 281 -20.92 28.46 13.11
N ILE A 282 -20.80 27.28 12.48
CA ILE A 282 -21.54 26.94 11.27
C ILE A 282 -23.05 26.88 11.58
N ILE A 283 -23.45 26.19 12.65
CA ILE A 283 -24.84 26.07 13.06
C ILE A 283 -25.44 27.45 13.38
N ALA A 284 -24.71 28.26 14.15
CA ALA A 284 -25.15 29.62 14.49
C ALA A 284 -25.29 30.53 13.24
N LEU A 285 -24.30 30.47 12.33
CA LEU A 285 -24.28 31.29 11.11
C LEU A 285 -25.44 30.95 10.16
N THR A 286 -25.79 29.66 10.06
CA THR A 286 -26.84 29.18 9.14
C THR A 286 -28.23 29.14 9.76
N GLY A 287 -28.33 29.29 11.09
CA GLY A 287 -29.57 29.10 11.82
C GLY A 287 -30.16 27.69 11.72
N ALA A 288 -29.34 26.72 11.39
CA ALA A 288 -29.79 25.33 11.20
C ALA A 288 -30.07 24.65 12.55
N ASP A 289 -31.04 23.74 12.55
CA ASP A 289 -31.33 22.91 13.73
C ASP A 289 -30.26 21.85 13.90
N ALA A 290 -29.49 21.93 14.97
CA ALA A 290 -28.38 21.02 15.33
C ALA A 290 -28.84 19.55 15.45
N ASN A 291 -30.10 19.31 15.81
CA ASN A 291 -30.68 17.99 16.04
C ASN A 291 -31.43 17.45 14.80
N ARG A 292 -31.56 18.23 13.77
CA ARG A 292 -32.20 17.76 12.53
C ARG A 292 -31.44 16.60 11.93
N LEU A 293 -32.14 15.52 11.61
CA LEU A 293 -31.56 14.33 11.01
C LEU A 293 -31.18 14.56 9.53
N HIS A 294 -30.01 14.08 9.19
CA HIS A 294 -29.47 14.07 7.83
C HIS A 294 -29.05 12.66 7.45
N ALA A 295 -29.45 12.24 6.25
CA ALA A 295 -28.98 10.99 5.68
C ALA A 295 -27.49 11.07 5.36
N HIS A 296 -26.71 10.14 5.90
CA HIS A 296 -25.30 9.97 5.59
C HIS A 296 -25.00 8.48 5.41
N ARG A 297 -24.66 8.07 4.17
CA ARG A 297 -24.53 6.65 3.79
C ARG A 297 -25.82 5.86 4.14
N SER A 298 -25.73 4.92 5.07
CA SER A 298 -26.84 4.06 5.55
C SER A 298 -27.46 4.51 6.87
N GLU A 299 -27.04 5.65 7.42
CA GLU A 299 -27.44 6.14 8.75
C GLU A 299 -28.14 7.50 8.63
N GLU A 300 -29.05 7.78 9.54
CA GLU A 300 -29.58 9.13 9.78
C GLU A 300 -28.96 9.69 11.05
N LEU A 301 -28.31 10.83 10.95
CA LEU A 301 -27.53 11.43 12.04
C LEU A 301 -27.94 12.88 12.29
N PRO A 302 -27.95 13.35 13.56
CA PRO A 302 -28.11 14.76 13.87
C PRO A 302 -27.04 15.60 13.15
N LEU A 303 -27.42 16.79 12.67
CA LEU A 303 -26.52 17.70 11.95
C LEU A 303 -25.22 17.98 12.74
N SER A 304 -25.35 18.25 14.05
CA SER A 304 -24.19 18.49 14.94
C SER A 304 -23.24 17.31 14.96
N HIS A 305 -23.75 16.08 15.03
CA HIS A 305 -22.93 14.87 15.02
C HIS A 305 -22.31 14.64 13.64
N LEU A 306 -23.07 14.85 12.56
CA LEU A 306 -22.59 14.73 11.18
C LEU A 306 -21.42 15.68 10.91
N LEU A 307 -21.59 16.97 11.24
CA LEU A 307 -20.56 17.98 11.04
C LEU A 307 -19.34 17.74 11.94
N ARG A 308 -19.53 17.22 13.15
CA ARG A 308 -18.42 17.00 14.08
C ARG A 308 -17.58 15.78 13.74
N ARG A 309 -18.21 14.65 13.34
CA ARG A 309 -17.54 13.33 13.30
C ARG A 309 -17.49 12.67 11.93
N LYS A 310 -18.29 13.10 10.97
CA LYS A 310 -18.45 12.33 9.74
C LYS A 310 -17.94 13.03 8.49
N VAL A 311 -18.11 14.34 8.38
CA VAL A 311 -17.81 15.09 7.16
C VAL A 311 -16.70 16.12 7.36
N ASN A 312 -15.86 16.28 6.36
CA ASN A 312 -14.79 17.26 6.38
C ASN A 312 -15.34 18.67 6.18
N ILE A 313 -15.11 19.55 7.17
CA ILE A 313 -15.54 20.96 7.13
C ILE A 313 -14.36 21.95 7.24
N VAL A 314 -13.15 21.45 7.54
CA VAL A 314 -11.98 22.31 7.82
C VAL A 314 -11.23 22.66 6.55
N TYR A 315 -11.00 21.69 5.66
CA TYR A 315 -10.33 21.87 4.38
C TYR A 315 -11.10 21.14 3.29
N LEU A 316 -11.87 21.90 2.54
CA LEU A 316 -12.68 21.31 1.50
C LEU A 316 -11.86 21.04 0.24
N PRO A 317 -11.93 19.84 -0.34
CA PRO A 317 -11.36 19.57 -1.65
C PRO A 317 -11.95 20.50 -2.72
N GLU A 318 -11.17 20.84 -3.74
CA GLU A 318 -11.58 21.73 -4.82
C GLU A 318 -12.90 21.30 -5.47
N ARG A 319 -13.08 19.99 -5.68
CA ARG A 319 -14.33 19.42 -6.22
C ARG A 319 -15.56 19.70 -5.35
N VAL A 320 -15.38 19.77 -4.01
CA VAL A 320 -16.47 20.15 -3.08
C VAL A 320 -16.72 21.64 -3.15
N VAL A 321 -15.67 22.47 -3.26
CA VAL A 321 -15.82 23.93 -3.46
C VAL A 321 -16.55 24.24 -4.78
N LYS A 322 -16.24 23.51 -5.86
CA LYS A 322 -16.97 23.63 -7.15
C LYS A 322 -18.45 23.26 -7.03
N LYS A 323 -18.78 22.20 -6.30
CA LYS A 323 -20.17 21.82 -6.01
C LYS A 323 -20.88 22.88 -5.16
N TYR A 324 -20.20 23.40 -4.14
CA TYR A 324 -20.69 24.51 -3.32
C TYR A 324 -21.02 25.73 -4.20
N ALA A 325 -20.08 26.16 -5.04
CA ALA A 325 -20.24 27.27 -5.98
C ALA A 325 -21.51 27.10 -6.86
N SER A 326 -21.74 25.89 -7.38
CA SER A 326 -22.93 25.56 -8.17
C SER A 326 -24.22 25.67 -7.36
N ILE A 327 -24.20 25.26 -6.07
CA ILE A 327 -25.38 25.33 -5.18
C ILE A 327 -25.70 26.79 -4.87
N VAL A 328 -24.72 27.61 -4.49
CA VAL A 328 -24.94 29.03 -4.17
C VAL A 328 -25.09 29.90 -5.40
N LYS A 329 -24.77 29.36 -6.59
CA LYS A 329 -24.77 30.07 -7.90
C LYS A 329 -23.88 31.29 -7.90
N GLN A 330 -22.67 31.12 -7.37
CA GLN A 330 -21.61 32.15 -7.32
C GLN A 330 -20.31 31.57 -7.87
N GLU A 331 -19.51 32.41 -8.48
CA GLU A 331 -18.19 32.05 -8.96
C GLU A 331 -17.20 32.13 -7.78
N ILE A 332 -16.54 31.01 -7.47
CA ILE A 332 -15.57 30.90 -6.36
C ILE A 332 -14.23 30.53 -6.95
N PRO A 333 -13.19 31.36 -6.77
CA PRO A 333 -11.85 31.04 -7.27
C PRO A 333 -11.25 29.83 -6.56
N GLU A 334 -10.30 29.18 -7.20
CA GLU A 334 -9.54 28.09 -6.57
C GLU A 334 -8.85 28.57 -5.30
N THR A 335 -9.23 27.96 -4.18
CA THR A 335 -8.69 28.34 -2.87
C THR A 335 -8.79 27.17 -1.89
N LYS A 336 -7.83 27.12 -0.97
CA LYS A 336 -7.89 26.20 0.19
C LYS A 336 -8.70 26.85 1.29
N ILE A 337 -9.94 26.44 1.46
CA ILE A 337 -10.90 27.09 2.35
C ILE A 337 -11.74 26.04 3.13
N GLY A 338 -12.14 26.39 4.35
CA GLY A 338 -13.09 25.61 5.14
C GLY A 338 -14.53 26.00 4.88
N LEU A 339 -15.46 25.13 5.33
CA LEU A 339 -16.90 25.38 5.16
C LEU A 339 -17.35 26.67 5.87
N LEU A 340 -16.84 26.94 7.07
CA LEU A 340 -17.21 28.15 7.82
C LEU A 340 -16.87 29.44 7.06
N ASP A 341 -15.67 29.47 6.47
CA ASP A 341 -15.22 30.65 5.72
C ASP A 341 -15.97 30.77 4.39
N LEU A 342 -16.27 29.66 3.72
CA LEU A 342 -17.15 29.68 2.55
C LEU A 342 -18.52 30.26 2.88
N LEU A 343 -19.14 29.83 3.96
CA LEU A 343 -20.45 30.32 4.39
C LEU A 343 -20.43 31.81 4.76
N LYS A 344 -19.32 32.33 5.31
CA LYS A 344 -19.16 33.75 5.60
C LYS A 344 -19.03 34.61 4.35
N ILE A 345 -18.26 34.14 3.36
CA ILE A 345 -17.93 34.90 2.14
C ILE A 345 -19.04 34.75 1.10
N TYR A 346 -19.59 33.53 0.96
CA TYR A 346 -20.59 33.15 -0.03
C TYR A 346 -21.79 32.49 0.67
N PRO A 347 -22.61 33.27 1.39
CA PRO A 347 -23.65 32.73 2.25
C PRO A 347 -24.73 31.95 1.47
N VAL A 348 -25.24 30.89 2.11
CA VAL A 348 -26.46 30.20 1.64
C VAL A 348 -27.67 31.07 1.87
N LYS A 349 -28.70 30.96 1.02
CA LYS A 349 -29.92 31.79 1.05
C LYS A 349 -30.97 31.28 2.04
N ASP A 350 -31.03 29.98 2.21
CA ASP A 350 -32.05 29.30 3.03
C ASP A 350 -31.57 27.94 3.52
N ALA A 351 -32.38 27.31 4.35
CA ALA A 351 -32.12 25.99 4.92
C ALA A 351 -32.05 24.89 3.84
N ALA A 352 -32.81 24.99 2.74
CA ALA A 352 -32.75 23.98 1.68
C ALA A 352 -31.42 24.01 0.95
N GLN A 353 -30.89 25.20 0.69
CA GLN A 353 -29.57 25.37 0.10
C GLN A 353 -28.45 24.88 1.04
N PHE A 354 -28.56 25.14 2.34
CA PHE A 354 -27.61 24.60 3.31
C PHE A 354 -27.66 23.07 3.37
N HIS A 355 -28.85 22.45 3.32
CA HIS A 355 -28.96 20.99 3.24
C HIS A 355 -28.32 20.42 1.98
N ALA A 356 -28.47 21.09 0.84
CA ALA A 356 -27.79 20.69 -0.39
C ALA A 356 -26.24 20.79 -0.24
N VAL A 357 -25.73 21.80 0.47
CA VAL A 357 -24.30 21.91 0.80
C VAL A 357 -23.86 20.74 1.67
N VAL A 358 -24.57 20.44 2.75
CA VAL A 358 -24.22 19.32 3.64
C VAL A 358 -24.18 17.99 2.88
N ALA A 359 -25.09 17.77 1.93
CA ALA A 359 -25.15 16.54 1.13
C ALA A 359 -23.95 16.34 0.19
N VAL A 360 -23.22 17.38 -0.17
CA VAL A 360 -22.03 17.30 -1.04
C VAL A 360 -20.71 17.27 -0.28
N LEU A 361 -20.74 17.42 1.07
CA LEU A 361 -19.55 17.28 1.91
C LEU A 361 -19.04 15.84 1.88
N GLU A 362 -17.73 15.73 1.91
CA GLU A 362 -17.07 14.42 1.88
C GLU A 362 -16.74 13.94 3.29
N PRO A 363 -16.64 12.63 3.52
CA PRO A 363 -16.24 12.09 4.81
C PRO A 363 -14.87 12.60 5.28
N ILE A 364 -14.67 12.66 6.59
CA ILE A 364 -13.36 12.89 7.17
C ILE A 364 -12.49 11.67 6.85
N ALA A 365 -11.36 11.89 6.18
CA ALA A 365 -10.40 10.83 5.94
C ALA A 365 -9.60 10.51 7.21
N PRO A 366 -9.37 9.23 7.52
CA PRO A 366 -8.52 8.84 8.62
C PRO A 366 -7.06 9.28 8.35
N ARG A 367 -6.27 9.32 9.42
CA ARG A 367 -4.83 9.47 9.33
C ARG A 367 -4.17 8.23 9.89
N LEU A 368 -3.22 7.69 9.14
CA LEU A 368 -2.43 6.53 9.55
C LEU A 368 -1.18 7.01 10.30
N TYR A 369 -0.88 6.32 11.38
CA TYR A 369 0.33 6.53 12.19
C TYR A 369 1.00 5.18 12.39
N SER A 370 2.24 5.05 11.94
CA SER A 370 3.03 3.83 12.12
C SER A 370 3.21 3.56 13.61
N ILE A 371 2.96 2.32 14.04
CA ILE A 371 3.11 1.90 15.43
C ILE A 371 4.59 1.86 15.79
N SER A 372 4.96 2.52 16.90
CA SER A 372 6.34 2.61 17.39
C SER A 372 6.64 1.69 18.57
N SER A 373 5.68 0.84 18.99
CA SER A 373 5.86 -0.23 19.99
C SER A 373 5.95 -1.62 19.36
N SER A 374 6.42 -2.59 20.13
CA SER A 374 6.37 -4.01 19.82
C SER A 374 5.41 -4.70 20.79
N PRO A 375 4.51 -5.59 20.34
CA PRO A 375 3.59 -6.27 21.25
C PRO A 375 4.30 -7.19 22.25
N GLU A 376 5.50 -7.66 21.94
CA GLU A 376 6.31 -8.46 22.87
C GLU A 376 7.01 -7.61 23.93
N ALA A 377 7.55 -6.43 23.52
CA ALA A 377 8.23 -5.53 24.44
C ALA A 377 7.25 -4.67 25.28
N HIS A 378 6.06 -4.40 24.72
CA HIS A 378 5.05 -3.50 25.31
C HIS A 378 3.67 -4.18 25.27
N PRO A 379 3.47 -5.26 26.05
CA PRO A 379 2.23 -6.01 26.02
C PRO A 379 1.03 -5.18 26.48
N GLY A 380 -0.03 -5.13 25.66
CA GLY A 380 -1.25 -4.36 25.93
C GLY A 380 -1.15 -2.87 25.62
N GLU A 381 -0.06 -2.45 25.00
CA GLU A 381 0.17 -1.03 24.67
C GLU A 381 0.42 -0.83 23.16
N ILE A 382 0.01 0.33 22.68
CA ILE A 382 0.37 0.86 21.36
C ILE A 382 1.05 2.20 21.56
N HIS A 383 2.27 2.35 21.02
CA HIS A 383 2.99 3.61 21.04
C HIS A 383 2.98 4.28 19.67
N LEU A 384 2.92 5.60 19.65
CA LEU A 384 2.97 6.42 18.45
C LEU A 384 4.08 7.46 18.53
N THR A 385 4.58 7.83 17.37
CA THR A 385 5.48 8.97 17.19
C THR A 385 4.83 9.96 16.23
N THR A 386 4.30 11.06 16.74
CA THR A 386 3.47 11.99 15.98
C THR A 386 4.08 13.39 15.98
N ALA A 387 4.42 13.91 14.81
CA ALA A 387 4.76 15.34 14.66
C ALA A 387 3.48 16.16 14.51
N ARG A 388 3.37 17.25 15.27
CA ARG A 388 2.32 18.25 15.08
C ARG A 388 2.55 18.96 13.76
N ASP A 389 1.69 18.69 12.81
CA ASP A 389 1.77 19.28 11.48
C ASP A 389 1.33 20.76 11.51
N THR A 390 2.12 21.64 10.90
CA THR A 390 1.88 23.08 10.88
C THR A 390 2.02 23.63 9.47
N PHE A 391 1.06 24.46 9.08
CA PHE A 391 1.06 25.13 7.78
C PHE A 391 0.42 26.52 7.87
N SER A 392 0.68 27.39 6.90
CA SER A 392 0.12 28.74 6.85
C SER A 392 -0.98 28.83 5.82
N VAL A 393 -2.12 29.40 6.21
CA VAL A 393 -3.22 29.78 5.32
C VAL A 393 -3.53 31.24 5.54
N ASN A 394 -3.46 32.08 4.50
CA ASN A 394 -3.70 33.53 4.59
C ASN A 394 -2.87 34.22 5.71
N ALA A 395 -1.60 33.82 5.84
CA ALA A 395 -0.68 34.28 6.89
C ALA A 395 -1.06 33.87 8.34
N GLU A 396 -2.11 33.07 8.54
CA GLU A 396 -2.43 32.46 9.84
C GLU A 396 -1.80 31.06 9.93
N LEU A 397 -1.21 30.78 11.11
CA LEU A 397 -0.70 29.44 11.42
C LEU A 397 -1.87 28.50 11.70
N LYS A 398 -1.93 27.41 10.97
CA LYS A 398 -2.91 26.33 11.13
C LYS A 398 -2.21 25.02 11.50
N PHE A 399 -2.96 24.12 12.10
CA PHE A 399 -2.47 22.81 12.52
C PHE A 399 -3.22 21.69 11.81
N GLY A 400 -2.53 20.59 11.58
CA GLY A 400 -3.15 19.37 11.04
C GLY A 400 -4.16 18.80 12.05
N LEU A 401 -5.40 18.61 11.62
CA LEU A 401 -6.52 18.27 12.51
C LEU A 401 -6.24 17.08 13.43
N CYS A 402 -5.72 15.97 12.86
CA CYS A 402 -5.43 14.77 13.64
C CYS A 402 -4.15 14.88 14.47
N SER A 403 -3.08 15.44 13.91
CA SER A 403 -1.82 15.61 14.65
C SER A 403 -1.95 16.61 15.80
N ASP A 404 -2.75 17.67 15.62
CA ASP A 404 -3.06 18.62 16.69
C ASP A 404 -3.88 17.94 17.81
N LEU A 405 -4.92 17.18 17.46
CA LEU A 405 -5.68 16.37 18.41
C LEU A 405 -4.75 15.49 19.25
N LEU A 406 -3.89 14.70 18.60
CA LEU A 406 -3.01 13.73 19.27
C LEU A 406 -2.03 14.41 20.25
N THR A 407 -1.47 15.55 19.85
CA THR A 407 -0.52 16.27 20.71
C THR A 407 -1.17 16.93 21.94
N GLN A 408 -2.50 17.08 21.95
CA GLN A 408 -3.25 17.69 23.05
C GLN A 408 -3.91 16.65 23.99
N LEU A 409 -3.90 15.35 23.63
CA LEU A 409 -4.47 14.32 24.49
C LEU A 409 -3.71 14.21 25.81
N ALA A 410 -4.43 14.30 26.91
CA ALA A 410 -3.88 14.12 28.25
C ALA A 410 -4.00 12.66 28.73
N PRO A 411 -3.12 12.20 29.62
CA PRO A 411 -3.25 10.91 30.29
C PRO A 411 -4.64 10.72 30.91
N GLY A 412 -5.21 9.53 30.73
CA GLY A 412 -6.56 9.16 31.14
C GLY A 412 -7.67 9.47 30.12
N GLN A 413 -7.40 10.25 29.08
CA GLN A 413 -8.35 10.44 27.99
C GLN A 413 -8.37 9.20 27.07
N THR A 414 -9.49 9.01 26.37
CA THR A 414 -9.67 7.89 25.45
C THR A 414 -9.59 8.33 24.00
N ILE A 415 -9.16 7.42 23.13
CA ILE A 415 -9.11 7.60 21.69
C ILE A 415 -9.65 6.36 20.98
N GLU A 416 -10.44 6.58 19.94
CA GLU A 416 -10.91 5.50 19.05
C GLU A 416 -9.98 5.37 17.85
N PHE A 417 -9.61 4.13 17.51
CA PHE A 417 -8.74 3.82 16.36
C PHE A 417 -9.03 2.42 15.82
N TYR A 418 -8.51 2.12 14.64
CA TYR A 418 -8.45 0.77 14.09
C TYR A 418 -7.01 0.42 13.72
N VAL A 419 -6.68 -0.88 13.66
CA VAL A 419 -5.37 -1.33 13.18
C VAL A 419 -5.43 -1.46 11.67
N HIS A 420 -4.42 -0.91 11.00
CA HIS A 420 -4.17 -1.06 9.59
C HIS A 420 -2.96 -1.97 9.40
N HIS A 421 -3.21 -3.20 8.97
CA HIS A 421 -2.16 -4.20 8.76
C HIS A 421 -1.41 -3.93 7.45
N ASN A 422 -0.08 -3.78 7.55
CA ASN A 422 0.79 -3.57 6.40
C ASN A 422 1.61 -4.83 6.11
N SER A 423 1.06 -5.76 5.36
CA SER A 423 1.71 -7.06 5.06
C SER A 423 3.04 -6.94 4.28
N GLN A 424 3.33 -5.78 3.69
CA GLN A 424 4.54 -5.55 2.91
C GLN A 424 5.70 -5.00 3.75
N PHE A 425 5.41 -4.37 4.88
CA PHE A 425 6.42 -3.74 5.73
C PHE A 425 6.61 -4.55 7.01
N ARG A 426 7.27 -5.71 6.88
CA ARG A 426 7.45 -6.71 7.95
C ARG A 426 8.92 -6.99 8.23
N LEU A 427 9.23 -7.30 9.48
CA LEU A 427 10.55 -7.83 9.84
C LEU A 427 10.83 -9.16 9.10
N PRO A 428 12.07 -9.40 8.68
CA PRO A 428 12.50 -10.67 8.13
C PRO A 428 12.75 -11.69 9.25
N ASN A 429 13.30 -12.85 8.90
CA ASN A 429 13.83 -13.80 9.88
C ASN A 429 14.75 -13.08 10.89
N PRO A 430 14.67 -13.39 12.21
CA PRO A 430 15.50 -12.77 13.25
C PRO A 430 17.01 -12.78 13.00
N ASP A 431 17.54 -13.75 12.26
CA ASP A 431 18.96 -13.85 11.92
C ASP A 431 19.39 -12.98 10.72
N ALA A 432 18.43 -12.43 9.98
CA ALA A 432 18.74 -11.56 8.85
C ALA A 432 19.15 -10.16 9.29
N ASP A 433 20.13 -9.58 8.60
CA ASP A 433 20.57 -8.19 8.80
C ASP A 433 19.53 -7.22 8.25
N ILE A 434 19.32 -6.07 8.92
CA ILE A 434 18.42 -5.01 8.47
C ILE A 434 19.10 -3.64 8.44
N ILE A 435 18.77 -2.87 7.40
CA ILE A 435 19.15 -1.47 7.21
C ILE A 435 17.86 -0.64 7.27
N MET A 436 17.79 0.30 8.20
CA MET A 436 16.62 1.13 8.48
C MET A 436 16.94 2.60 8.15
N ILE A 437 16.14 3.24 7.31
CA ILE A 437 16.34 4.62 6.86
C ILE A 437 15.08 5.41 7.20
N GLY A 438 15.12 6.20 8.30
CA GLY A 438 13.94 6.88 8.83
C GLY A 438 14.24 8.20 9.50
N PRO A 439 14.27 9.31 8.74
CA PRO A 439 14.38 10.64 9.29
C PRO A 439 13.07 11.13 9.91
N GLY A 440 13.16 11.94 10.97
CA GLY A 440 12.02 12.49 11.69
C GLY A 440 11.08 11.40 12.24
N THR A 441 9.78 11.52 12.00
CA THR A 441 8.78 10.52 12.42
C THR A 441 8.92 9.17 11.73
N GLY A 442 9.71 9.07 10.66
CA GLY A 442 10.07 7.79 10.04
C GLY A 442 10.82 6.82 10.96
N ILE A 443 11.28 7.28 12.13
CA ILE A 443 11.84 6.42 13.19
C ILE A 443 10.79 5.50 13.82
N ALA A 444 9.49 5.83 13.75
CA ALA A 444 8.43 5.13 14.46
C ALA A 444 8.44 3.60 14.26
N PRO A 445 8.33 3.06 13.03
CA PRO A 445 8.35 1.62 12.84
C PRO A 445 9.72 1.00 13.17
N PHE A 446 10.80 1.76 13.10
CA PHE A 446 12.14 1.25 13.42
C PHE A 446 12.37 1.11 14.91
N ARG A 447 11.75 1.98 15.74
CA ARG A 447 11.68 1.78 17.18
C ARG A 447 10.95 0.47 17.50
N SER A 448 9.81 0.22 16.85
CA SER A 448 9.07 -1.04 16.96
C SER A 448 9.93 -2.24 16.55
N PHE A 449 10.66 -2.14 15.43
CA PHE A 449 11.53 -3.20 14.93
C PHE A 449 12.66 -3.54 15.90
N LEU A 450 13.34 -2.52 16.43
CA LEU A 450 14.43 -2.69 17.39
C LEU A 450 13.91 -3.32 18.69
N ALA A 451 12.81 -2.81 19.24
CA ALA A 451 12.19 -3.37 20.44
C ALA A 451 11.76 -4.84 20.26
N GLN A 452 11.19 -5.18 19.10
CA GLN A 452 10.81 -6.57 18.78
C GLN A 452 12.03 -7.48 18.69
N ARG A 453 13.08 -7.05 17.99
CA ARG A 453 14.30 -7.83 17.81
C ARG A 453 15.08 -7.99 19.11
N ASP A 454 15.06 -6.98 19.98
CA ASP A 454 15.62 -7.05 21.33
C ASP A 454 14.90 -8.10 22.17
N SER A 455 13.56 -8.02 22.24
CA SER A 455 12.75 -8.98 22.99
C SER A 455 12.90 -10.43 22.51
N GLN A 456 13.11 -10.63 21.21
CA GLN A 456 13.30 -11.96 20.61
C GLN A 456 14.74 -12.46 20.69
N GLY A 457 15.69 -11.64 21.13
CA GLY A 457 17.11 -11.96 21.10
C GLY A 457 17.65 -12.21 19.69
N ALA A 458 17.15 -11.45 18.70
CA ALA A 458 17.50 -11.59 17.29
C ALA A 458 19.01 -11.42 17.06
N GLN A 459 19.64 -12.32 16.29
CA GLN A 459 21.09 -12.34 16.06
C GLN A 459 21.53 -11.50 14.85
N GLY A 460 20.62 -11.21 13.93
CA GLY A 460 20.92 -10.38 12.76
C GLY A 460 21.24 -8.93 13.18
N LYS A 461 22.13 -8.30 12.43
CA LYS A 461 22.60 -6.94 12.69
C LYS A 461 21.56 -5.89 12.32
N ASN A 462 21.60 -4.76 13.04
CA ASN A 462 20.67 -3.65 12.83
C ASN A 462 21.45 -2.37 12.55
N TRP A 463 21.19 -1.74 11.39
CA TRP A 463 21.83 -0.49 10.99
C TRP A 463 20.78 0.58 10.76
N LEU A 464 20.85 1.69 11.51
CA LEU A 464 19.92 2.80 11.41
C LEU A 464 20.57 4.04 10.79
N PHE A 465 19.89 4.63 9.80
CA PHE A 465 20.14 5.99 9.32
C PHE A 465 19.02 6.89 9.81
N PHE A 466 19.30 7.71 10.80
CA PHE A 466 18.37 8.67 11.39
C PHE A 466 18.74 10.11 10.98
N GLY A 467 17.76 10.98 10.83
CA GLY A 467 17.98 12.38 10.51
C GLY A 467 16.89 13.30 11.03
N ASP A 468 17.26 14.53 11.42
CA ASP A 468 16.33 15.61 11.72
C ASP A 468 17.01 16.98 11.51
N ARG A 469 16.45 18.05 12.09
CA ARG A 469 16.96 19.42 11.93
C ARG A 469 18.22 19.67 12.77
N HIS A 470 18.12 19.49 14.10
CA HIS A 470 19.18 19.80 15.05
C HIS A 470 19.48 18.62 15.98
N PHE A 471 20.75 18.37 16.25
CA PHE A 471 21.19 17.32 17.17
C PHE A 471 20.66 17.55 18.59
N THR A 472 20.78 18.79 19.07
CA THR A 472 20.48 19.12 20.47
C THR A 472 18.98 19.11 20.78
N THR A 473 18.12 19.46 19.83
CA THR A 473 16.69 19.64 20.08
C THR A 473 15.78 18.63 19.39
N ASP A 474 16.29 17.92 18.37
CA ASP A 474 15.45 17.11 17.49
C ASP A 474 15.92 15.66 17.38
N PHE A 475 16.84 15.21 18.23
CA PHE A 475 17.25 13.81 18.23
C PHE A 475 16.24 12.95 19.00
N LEU A 476 15.22 12.49 18.27
CA LEU A 476 14.16 11.67 18.84
C LEU A 476 14.70 10.35 19.40
N TYR A 477 14.24 9.94 20.57
CA TYR A 477 14.62 8.69 21.26
C TYR A 477 16.12 8.51 21.49
N GLN A 478 16.87 9.61 21.62
CA GLN A 478 18.34 9.58 21.73
C GLN A 478 18.84 8.60 22.79
N THR A 479 18.28 8.65 24.00
CA THR A 479 18.71 7.79 25.12
C THR A 479 18.46 6.31 24.83
N GLU A 480 17.28 5.98 24.33
CA GLU A 480 16.89 4.61 24.00
C GLU A 480 17.78 4.03 22.86
N LEU A 481 18.03 4.82 21.82
CA LEU A 481 18.94 4.43 20.73
C LEU A 481 20.39 4.22 21.23
N GLN A 482 20.87 5.06 22.15
CA GLN A 482 22.18 4.90 22.75
C GLN A 482 22.29 3.64 23.61
N ASP A 483 21.21 3.29 24.32
CA ASP A 483 21.17 2.07 25.12
C ASP A 483 21.17 0.83 24.23
N TRP A 484 20.42 0.81 23.11
CA TRP A 484 20.51 -0.27 22.14
C TRP A 484 21.87 -0.38 21.44
N VAL A 485 22.60 0.73 21.25
CA VAL A 485 24.00 0.67 20.78
C VAL A 485 24.90 0.03 21.84
N LYS A 486 24.74 0.37 23.14
CA LYS A 486 25.52 -0.21 24.24
C LYS A 486 25.27 -1.71 24.42
N THR A 487 24.02 -2.14 24.29
CA THR A 487 23.64 -3.56 24.42
C THR A 487 23.96 -4.37 23.16
N GLY A 488 24.26 -3.70 22.04
CA GLY A 488 24.57 -4.33 20.77
C GLY A 488 23.35 -4.66 19.89
N VAL A 489 22.13 -4.41 20.38
CA VAL A 489 20.90 -4.55 19.58
C VAL A 489 20.97 -3.66 18.34
N LEU A 490 21.31 -2.38 18.51
CA LEU A 490 21.60 -1.50 17.39
C LEU A 490 23.09 -1.56 17.06
N THR A 491 23.45 -2.37 16.06
CA THR A 491 24.82 -2.59 15.66
C THR A 491 25.50 -1.30 15.17
N ARG A 492 24.75 -0.44 14.47
CA ARG A 492 25.26 0.80 13.89
C ARG A 492 24.19 1.86 13.73
N ILE A 493 24.55 3.11 13.99
CA ILE A 493 23.73 4.28 13.72
C ILE A 493 24.52 5.36 12.98
N ASN A 494 23.93 5.94 11.95
CA ASN A 494 24.43 7.14 11.29
C ASN A 494 23.38 8.25 11.41
N THR A 495 23.77 9.39 11.96
CA THR A 495 22.87 10.53 12.16
C THR A 495 23.17 11.67 11.18
N ALA A 496 22.13 12.36 10.74
CA ALA A 496 22.19 13.50 9.83
C ALA A 496 21.34 14.64 10.37
N PHE A 497 21.97 15.70 10.88
CA PHE A 497 21.26 16.89 11.35
C PHE A 497 21.44 18.00 10.33
N SER A 498 20.34 18.37 9.67
CA SER A 498 20.39 19.16 8.43
C SER A 498 20.66 20.65 8.65
N ARG A 499 20.61 21.15 9.90
CA ARG A 499 20.74 22.57 10.22
C ARG A 499 21.87 22.90 11.21
N ASP A 500 22.71 21.92 11.54
CA ASP A 500 23.83 22.10 12.48
C ASP A 500 25.14 22.53 11.80
N GLN A 501 25.11 22.64 10.47
CA GLN A 501 26.23 23.08 9.64
C GLN A 501 25.71 23.95 8.47
N ALA A 502 26.61 24.66 7.80
CA ALA A 502 26.29 25.54 6.68
C ALA A 502 25.61 24.82 5.51
N GLU A 503 26.11 23.63 5.15
CA GLU A 503 25.50 22.80 4.12
C GLU A 503 24.52 21.80 4.74
N LYS A 504 23.33 21.65 4.15
CA LYS A 504 22.34 20.69 4.64
C LYS A 504 22.80 19.27 4.41
N VAL A 505 22.88 18.49 5.48
CA VAL A 505 23.22 17.07 5.44
C VAL A 505 21.99 16.23 5.78
N TYR A 506 21.61 15.32 4.88
CA TYR A 506 20.50 14.40 5.03
C TYR A 506 20.98 12.95 5.07
N VAL A 507 20.06 12.02 5.35
CA VAL A 507 20.37 10.58 5.47
C VAL A 507 21.02 10.00 4.22
N GLN A 508 20.58 10.40 3.02
CA GLN A 508 21.16 9.94 1.75
C GLN A 508 22.64 10.32 1.60
N HIS A 509 23.06 11.47 2.15
CA HIS A 509 24.49 11.86 2.16
C HIS A 509 25.31 10.97 3.11
N LYS A 510 24.72 10.53 4.23
CA LYS A 510 25.37 9.58 5.14
C LYS A 510 25.44 8.18 4.54
N MET A 511 24.41 7.75 3.81
CA MET A 511 24.44 6.49 3.03
C MET A 511 25.58 6.50 2.01
N GLN A 512 25.75 7.58 1.25
CA GLN A 512 26.82 7.73 0.27
C GLN A 512 28.22 7.68 0.90
N LYS A 513 28.39 8.23 2.12
CA LYS A 513 29.64 8.17 2.87
C LYS A 513 29.99 6.75 3.35
N GLN A 514 28.98 5.90 3.50
CA GLN A 514 29.12 4.52 3.97
C GLN A 514 28.87 3.50 2.83
N SER A 515 29.03 3.94 1.59
CA SER A 515 28.63 3.20 0.40
C SER A 515 29.20 1.79 0.29
N ALA A 516 30.49 1.62 0.50
CA ALA A 516 31.14 0.31 0.39
C ALA A 516 30.59 -0.69 1.42
N GLU A 517 30.42 -0.26 2.67
CA GLU A 517 29.88 -1.12 3.71
C GLU A 517 28.39 -1.39 3.51
N LEU A 518 27.60 -0.36 3.10
CA LEU A 518 26.19 -0.53 2.81
C LEU A 518 25.99 -1.55 1.68
N TYR A 519 26.80 -1.47 0.62
CA TYR A 519 26.77 -2.43 -0.47
C TYR A 519 27.17 -3.84 0.00
N ALA A 520 28.17 -3.96 0.85
CA ALA A 520 28.56 -5.25 1.44
C ALA A 520 27.41 -5.88 2.27
N TRP A 521 26.65 -5.09 3.01
CA TRP A 521 25.46 -5.58 3.70
C TRP A 521 24.38 -6.07 2.73
N LEU A 522 24.16 -5.37 1.62
CA LEU A 522 23.22 -5.81 0.58
C LEU A 522 23.63 -7.15 -0.03
N GLU A 523 24.91 -7.32 -0.38
CA GLU A 523 25.44 -8.58 -0.94
C GLU A 523 25.35 -9.73 0.08
N ASN A 524 25.43 -9.44 1.38
CA ASN A 524 25.25 -10.41 2.45
C ASN A 524 23.77 -10.70 2.80
N GLY A 525 22.84 -10.19 2.01
CA GLY A 525 21.42 -10.53 2.17
C GLY A 525 20.63 -9.58 3.05
N ALA A 526 21.15 -8.44 3.48
CA ALA A 526 20.43 -7.48 4.32
C ALA A 526 19.12 -6.98 3.66
N HIS A 527 18.10 -6.75 4.51
CA HIS A 527 16.86 -6.12 4.13
C HIS A 527 16.90 -4.61 4.36
N VAL A 528 16.34 -3.82 3.46
CA VAL A 528 16.33 -2.36 3.53
C VAL A 528 14.90 -1.87 3.74
N TYR A 529 14.72 -1.02 4.74
CA TYR A 529 13.45 -0.40 5.10
C TYR A 529 13.57 1.11 5.03
N VAL A 530 12.61 1.76 4.37
CA VAL A 530 12.55 3.23 4.27
C VAL A 530 11.21 3.71 4.81
N CYS A 531 11.24 4.62 5.79
CA CYS A 531 10.03 5.22 6.34
C CYS A 531 10.17 6.74 6.46
N GLY A 532 9.07 7.48 6.21
CA GLY A 532 8.96 8.93 6.31
C GLY A 532 8.35 9.59 5.09
N ALA A 533 8.74 10.83 4.79
CA ALA A 533 8.13 11.60 3.70
C ALA A 533 8.31 10.94 2.32
N LYS A 534 7.19 10.83 1.58
CA LYS A 534 7.19 10.24 0.24
C LYS A 534 8.09 11.06 -0.69
N GLU A 535 7.95 12.38 -0.68
CA GLU A 535 8.75 13.31 -1.47
C GLU A 535 9.25 14.46 -0.60
N PRO A 536 10.48 14.93 -0.80
CA PRO A 536 11.53 14.38 -1.69
C PRO A 536 12.32 13.20 -1.08
N MET A 537 12.16 12.91 0.22
CA MET A 537 13.05 12.04 1.01
C MET A 537 13.18 10.63 0.43
N SER A 538 12.06 9.94 0.19
CA SER A 538 12.08 8.57 -0.30
C SER A 538 12.71 8.46 -1.70
N VAL A 539 12.48 9.45 -2.55
CA VAL A 539 13.08 9.54 -3.90
C VAL A 539 14.60 9.73 -3.81
N ASP A 540 15.05 10.64 -2.94
CA ASP A 540 16.47 10.91 -2.74
C ASP A 540 17.22 9.71 -2.16
N VAL A 541 16.59 8.98 -1.24
CA VAL A 541 17.13 7.74 -0.66
C VAL A 541 17.27 6.66 -1.73
N GLU A 542 16.24 6.47 -2.57
CA GLU A 542 16.28 5.48 -3.67
C GLU A 542 17.35 5.83 -4.70
N ASN A 543 17.48 7.10 -5.09
CA ASN A 543 18.53 7.56 -5.98
C ASN A 543 19.94 7.37 -5.39
N ALA A 544 20.11 7.62 -4.09
CA ALA A 544 21.38 7.36 -3.40
C ALA A 544 21.70 5.87 -3.39
N LEU A 545 20.73 5.00 -3.13
CA LEU A 545 20.90 3.55 -3.15
C LEU A 545 21.29 3.05 -4.55
N LEU A 546 20.61 3.51 -5.61
CA LEU A 546 20.98 3.22 -7.00
C LEU A 546 22.41 3.66 -7.32
N GLY A 547 22.81 4.87 -6.86
CA GLY A 547 24.17 5.37 -7.01
C GLY A 547 25.21 4.50 -6.31
N ILE A 548 24.92 3.97 -5.12
CA ILE A 548 25.76 3.06 -4.36
C ILE A 548 25.89 1.73 -5.10
N ILE A 549 24.77 1.13 -5.53
CA ILE A 549 24.74 -0.14 -6.27
C ILE A 549 25.57 -0.02 -7.58
N ARG A 550 25.46 1.11 -8.27
CA ARG A 550 26.26 1.37 -9.49
C ARG A 550 27.75 1.43 -9.20
N ARG A 551 28.13 2.21 -8.20
CA ARG A 551 29.53 2.48 -7.89
C ARG A 551 30.23 1.28 -7.28
N GLU A 552 29.69 0.73 -6.21
CA GLU A 552 30.32 -0.34 -5.44
C GLU A 552 30.16 -1.71 -6.11
N GLY A 553 29.02 -1.93 -6.80
CA GLY A 553 28.76 -3.15 -7.56
C GLY A 553 29.32 -3.14 -8.97
N ASN A 554 30.00 -2.06 -9.38
CA ASN A 554 30.52 -1.87 -10.74
C ASN A 554 29.45 -2.16 -11.81
N LYS A 555 28.22 -1.68 -11.59
CA LYS A 555 27.05 -1.92 -12.44
C LYS A 555 26.73 -0.69 -13.30
N ASN A 556 26.26 -0.91 -14.54
CA ASN A 556 25.68 0.17 -15.33
C ASN A 556 24.27 0.55 -14.79
N ALA A 557 23.65 1.61 -15.33
CA ALA A 557 22.36 2.10 -14.84
C ALA A 557 21.27 1.01 -14.87
N ALA A 558 21.11 0.33 -16.01
CA ALA A 558 20.09 -0.71 -16.18
C ALA A 558 20.31 -1.92 -15.25
N GLN A 559 21.57 -2.30 -15.02
CA GLN A 559 21.90 -3.38 -14.08
C GLN A 559 21.62 -3.00 -12.63
N ALA A 560 21.85 -1.74 -12.24
CA ALA A 560 21.53 -1.27 -10.90
C ALA A 560 20.02 -1.17 -10.67
N GLU A 561 19.26 -0.72 -11.66
CA GLU A 561 17.79 -0.74 -11.63
C GLU A 561 17.26 -2.17 -11.50
N SER A 562 17.79 -3.12 -12.30
CA SER A 562 17.42 -4.54 -12.20
C SER A 562 17.73 -5.13 -10.83
N TYR A 563 18.88 -4.78 -10.24
CA TYR A 563 19.25 -5.22 -8.88
C TYR A 563 18.28 -4.66 -7.83
N LEU A 564 17.92 -3.38 -7.93
CA LEU A 564 16.96 -2.77 -7.00
C LEU A 564 15.56 -3.38 -7.16
N GLU A 565 15.13 -3.68 -8.41
CA GLU A 565 13.85 -4.37 -8.64
C GLU A 565 13.87 -5.80 -8.07
N GLU A 566 14.97 -6.52 -8.17
CA GLU A 566 15.14 -7.82 -7.51
C GLU A 566 15.00 -7.71 -5.98
N LEU A 567 15.59 -6.68 -5.35
CA LEU A 567 15.41 -6.43 -3.91
C LEU A 567 13.93 -6.15 -3.57
N LYS A 568 13.21 -5.41 -4.41
CA LYS A 568 11.76 -5.16 -4.23
C LYS A 568 10.96 -6.45 -4.40
N GLU A 569 11.23 -7.24 -5.42
CA GLU A 569 10.52 -8.49 -5.73
C GLU A 569 10.73 -9.56 -4.66
N THR A 570 11.92 -9.63 -4.09
CA THR A 570 12.27 -10.56 -3.00
C THR A 570 11.86 -10.06 -1.62
N GLY A 571 11.24 -8.86 -1.51
CA GLY A 571 10.84 -8.26 -0.24
C GLY A 571 12.02 -7.74 0.60
N ARG A 572 13.20 -7.61 -0.01
CA ARG A 572 14.39 -7.08 0.67
C ARG A 572 14.52 -5.56 0.62
N TYR A 573 13.69 -4.88 -0.15
CA TYR A 573 13.56 -3.42 -0.16
C TYR A 573 12.10 -3.03 -0.05
N THR A 574 11.72 -2.45 1.07
CA THR A 574 10.34 -2.07 1.36
C THR A 574 10.25 -0.63 1.87
N LYS A 575 9.13 0.02 1.57
CA LYS A 575 8.88 1.43 1.94
C LYS A 575 7.53 1.57 2.63
N ASP A 576 7.51 2.36 3.72
CA ASP A 576 6.30 2.87 4.39
C ASP A 576 6.40 4.40 4.40
N VAL A 577 5.90 5.04 3.33
CA VAL A 577 6.10 6.48 3.07
C VAL A 577 4.77 7.19 2.86
N TYR A 578 4.64 8.42 3.39
CA TYR A 578 3.39 9.20 3.48
C TYR A 578 3.56 10.67 3.09
#